data_cbba7eb51f63c0b145e1fbbb75644eac
#
_entry.id   cbba7eb51f63c0b145e1fbbb75644eac
#
_cell.length_a   1.000
_cell.length_b   1.000
_cell.length_c   1.000
_cell.angle_alpha   90.00
_cell.angle_beta   90.00
_cell.angle_gamma   90.00
#
_symmetry.space_group_name_H-M   'P 1'
#
loop_
_entity.id
_entity.type
_entity.pdbx_description
1 polymer ?
#
loop_
_entity_poly.entity_id
_entity_poly.type
_entity_poly.pdbx_seq_one_letter_code
_entity_poly.pdbx_strand_id
1 'polypeptide(L)'
;PQLYKEELVMPFEKVFEIGPAFRAEESRTQKHLSEITSIDIEEAYVDYQDIMATLEALIRKAAGDVADSCSKEFEKLKRAPVEVPGRFDRLTYGAVIKEITKRRDGIAWGDDVTGPDGEELAKSHPGFYFITDWPTSSKPFYIKPKTAEPKVSESFDLMHGSLELASGGTRVTSKSALVKRLKDQKLKPQAFEYHLDAFDYGMPPHAGFGLGLERLMMTLTGEENIREVTLFPRDKLRLVP
;
A
#
# COMPACT_ATOMS: atom_id res chain seq x y z
N PRO A 1 -10.06 0.89 7.94
CA PRO A 1 -10.42 -0.40 8.57
C PRO A 1 -9.24 -1.13 9.23
N GLN A 2 -8.04 -0.51 9.29
CA GLN A 2 -6.80 -1.20 9.66
C GLN A 2 -6.90 -2.00 10.98
N LEU A 3 -7.33 -1.37 12.08
CA LEU A 3 -7.34 -2.04 13.38
C LEU A 3 -8.42 -3.13 13.45
N TYR A 4 -9.57 -2.91 12.81
CA TYR A 4 -10.66 -3.89 12.79
C TYR A 4 -10.31 -5.14 11.97
N LYS A 5 -9.66 -4.99 10.81
CA LYS A 5 -9.26 -6.16 10.03
C LYS A 5 -8.18 -7.00 10.74
N GLU A 6 -7.27 -6.36 11.54
CA GLU A 6 -6.34 -7.09 12.40
C GLU A 6 -7.05 -7.87 13.51
N GLU A 7 -8.11 -7.34 14.11
CA GLU A 7 -8.89 -8.06 15.10
C GLU A 7 -9.70 -9.22 14.49
N LEU A 8 -10.23 -9.00 13.29
CA LEU A 8 -11.07 -10.00 12.60
C LEU A 8 -10.29 -11.24 12.12
N VAL A 9 -8.97 -11.16 11.95
CA VAL A 9 -8.19 -12.37 11.60
C VAL A 9 -8.12 -13.39 12.74
N MET A 10 -8.39 -13.01 13.99
CA MET A 10 -8.45 -13.96 15.10
C MET A 10 -9.55 -15.02 14.91
N PRO A 11 -10.82 -14.64 14.64
CA PRO A 11 -11.90 -15.62 14.41
C PRO A 11 -12.00 -16.12 12.97
N PHE A 12 -11.55 -15.37 11.96
CA PHE A 12 -11.83 -15.65 10.55
C PHE A 12 -10.60 -16.05 9.74
N GLU A 13 -9.40 -15.85 10.25
CA GLU A 13 -8.09 -16.13 9.63
C GLU A 13 -7.83 -15.33 8.34
N LYS A 14 -8.83 -15.14 7.47
CA LYS A 14 -8.73 -14.35 6.23
C LYS A 14 -9.92 -13.43 6.13
N VAL A 15 -9.63 -12.16 5.96
CA VAL A 15 -10.66 -11.13 5.81
C VAL A 15 -10.32 -10.17 4.68
N PHE A 16 -11.36 -9.64 4.04
CA PHE A 16 -11.21 -8.52 3.13
C PHE A 16 -12.39 -7.55 3.30
N GLU A 17 -12.12 -6.30 2.93
CA GLU A 17 -13.13 -5.25 2.85
C GLU A 17 -12.87 -4.43 1.57
N ILE A 18 -13.96 -4.01 0.92
CA ILE A 18 -13.93 -3.00 -0.14
C ILE A 18 -14.85 -1.88 0.29
N GLY A 19 -14.29 -0.75 0.64
CA GLY A 19 -15.06 0.33 1.23
C GLY A 19 -14.40 1.71 1.10
N PRO A 20 -15.15 2.78 1.43
CA PRO A 20 -14.62 4.13 1.36
C PRO A 20 -13.60 4.39 2.47
N ALA A 21 -12.51 5.05 2.11
CA ALA A 21 -11.54 5.58 3.05
C ALA A 21 -11.43 7.10 2.87
N PHE A 22 -11.36 7.83 3.99
CA PHE A 22 -11.33 9.28 4.03
C PHE A 22 -9.96 9.77 4.48
N ARG A 23 -9.40 10.73 3.74
CA ARG A 23 -8.10 11.33 4.03
C ARG A 23 -8.18 12.85 3.96
N ALA A 24 -7.65 13.53 4.96
CA ALA A 24 -7.49 14.98 4.96
C ALA A 24 -6.26 15.35 4.10
N GLU A 25 -6.41 15.25 2.77
CA GLU A 25 -5.34 15.61 1.84
C GLU A 25 -5.08 17.11 1.86
N GLU A 26 -3.84 17.51 2.18
CA GLU A 26 -3.45 18.92 2.25
C GLU A 26 -3.23 19.53 0.87
N SER A 27 -2.80 18.72 -0.11
CA SER A 27 -2.47 19.15 -1.47
C SER A 27 -3.42 18.57 -2.51
N ARG A 28 -3.63 19.31 -3.60
CA ARG A 28 -4.37 18.85 -4.77
C ARG A 28 -3.41 18.35 -5.84
N THR A 29 -3.20 17.05 -5.89
CA THR A 29 -2.38 16.41 -6.93
C THR A 29 -3.26 15.59 -7.88
N GLN A 30 -2.67 15.11 -8.97
CA GLN A 30 -3.34 14.19 -9.90
C GLN A 30 -3.53 12.76 -9.32
N LYS A 31 -2.86 12.44 -8.19
CA LYS A 31 -2.80 11.11 -7.60
C LYS A 31 -3.57 10.99 -6.27
N HIS A 32 -4.24 12.07 -5.81
CA HIS A 32 -4.88 12.11 -4.49
C HIS A 32 -6.32 12.64 -4.53
N LEU A 33 -7.20 11.98 -3.78
CA LEU A 33 -8.56 12.39 -3.45
C LEU A 33 -8.75 12.32 -1.94
N SER A 34 -9.71 13.07 -1.41
CA SER A 34 -10.07 13.04 0.02
C SER A 34 -10.97 11.85 0.36
N GLU A 35 -11.69 11.30 -0.61
CA GLU A 35 -12.46 10.07 -0.50
C GLU A 35 -12.00 9.11 -1.60
N ILE A 36 -11.57 7.93 -1.20
CA ILE A 36 -11.10 6.86 -2.09
C ILE A 36 -11.78 5.55 -1.71
N THR A 37 -11.76 4.58 -2.61
CA THR A 37 -12.14 3.21 -2.30
C THR A 37 -10.88 2.39 -2.00
N SER A 38 -10.84 1.81 -0.80
CA SER A 38 -9.76 0.91 -0.39
C SER A 38 -10.20 -0.54 -0.53
N ILE A 39 -9.32 -1.38 -1.07
CA ILE A 39 -9.42 -2.83 -1.03
C ILE A 39 -8.42 -3.30 0.02
N ASP A 40 -8.94 -3.72 1.15
CA ASP A 40 -8.16 -4.12 2.31
C ASP A 40 -8.20 -5.64 2.49
N ILE A 41 -7.04 -6.25 2.68
CA ILE A 41 -6.91 -7.69 2.95
C ILE A 41 -6.03 -7.88 4.19
N GLU A 42 -6.39 -8.85 5.02
CA GLU A 42 -5.58 -9.29 6.16
C GLU A 42 -5.68 -10.82 6.27
N GLU A 43 -4.53 -11.51 6.45
CA GLU A 43 -4.44 -12.96 6.57
C GLU A 43 -3.61 -13.36 7.79
N ALA A 44 -4.13 -14.32 8.58
CA ALA A 44 -3.41 -14.92 9.70
C ALA A 44 -2.42 -15.99 9.21
N TYR A 45 -1.38 -16.23 10.02
CA TYR A 45 -0.35 -17.25 9.83
C TYR A 45 0.54 -17.06 8.58
N VAL A 46 0.61 -15.82 8.09
CA VAL A 46 1.45 -15.41 6.95
C VAL A 46 2.34 -14.23 7.33
N ASP A 47 3.37 -14.00 6.53
CA ASP A 47 4.24 -12.83 6.61
C ASP A 47 4.07 -11.90 5.40
N TYR A 48 4.89 -10.83 5.32
CA TYR A 48 4.82 -9.86 4.23
C TYR A 48 5.21 -10.46 2.87
N GLN A 49 5.97 -11.56 2.82
CA GLN A 49 6.31 -12.22 1.56
C GLN A 49 5.11 -12.98 0.99
N ASP A 50 4.35 -13.64 1.85
CA ASP A 50 3.14 -14.37 1.49
C ASP A 50 2.05 -13.42 1.01
N ILE A 51 1.82 -12.33 1.76
CA ILE A 51 0.78 -11.36 1.40
C ILE A 51 1.12 -10.56 0.14
N MET A 52 2.41 -10.34 -0.18
CA MET A 52 2.84 -9.81 -1.47
C MET A 52 2.46 -10.76 -2.62
N ALA A 53 2.58 -12.07 -2.42
CA ALA A 53 2.17 -13.05 -3.43
C ALA A 53 0.64 -13.03 -3.65
N THR A 54 -0.14 -12.88 -2.59
CA THR A 54 -1.61 -12.68 -2.68
C THR A 54 -1.95 -11.42 -3.47
N LEU A 55 -1.29 -10.28 -3.18
CA LEU A 55 -1.50 -9.03 -3.91
C LEU A 55 -1.11 -9.15 -5.38
N GLU A 56 0.03 -9.77 -5.67
CA GLU A 56 0.50 -10.02 -7.04
C GLU A 56 -0.49 -10.88 -7.85
N ALA A 57 -1.06 -11.92 -7.22
CA ALA A 57 -2.08 -12.76 -7.84
C ALA A 57 -3.39 -11.98 -8.09
N LEU A 58 -3.80 -11.13 -7.15
CA LEU A 58 -4.96 -10.25 -7.28
C LEU A 58 -4.81 -9.30 -8.47
N ILE A 59 -3.68 -8.60 -8.58
CA ILE A 59 -3.42 -7.67 -9.69
C ILE A 59 -3.44 -8.40 -11.04
N ARG A 60 -2.77 -9.54 -11.15
CA ARG A 60 -2.77 -10.34 -12.39
C ARG A 60 -4.17 -10.79 -12.78
N LYS A 61 -4.95 -11.30 -11.81
CA LYS A 61 -6.31 -11.74 -12.05
C LYS A 61 -7.20 -10.58 -12.51
N ALA A 62 -7.19 -9.47 -11.78
CA ALA A 62 -8.01 -8.31 -12.11
C ALA A 62 -7.66 -7.72 -13.48
N ALA A 63 -6.38 -7.55 -13.78
CA ALA A 63 -5.95 -7.03 -15.08
C ALA A 63 -6.29 -7.98 -16.23
N GLY A 64 -6.13 -9.30 -16.04
CA GLY A 64 -6.52 -10.30 -17.02
C GLY A 64 -8.02 -10.30 -17.29
N ASP A 65 -8.85 -10.33 -16.25
CA ASP A 65 -10.31 -10.30 -16.38
C ASP A 65 -10.81 -9.03 -17.10
N VAL A 66 -10.21 -7.87 -16.76
CA VAL A 66 -10.53 -6.60 -17.42
C VAL A 66 -10.09 -6.60 -18.89
N ALA A 67 -8.90 -7.11 -19.21
CA ALA A 67 -8.42 -7.22 -20.58
C ALA A 67 -9.35 -8.09 -21.44
N ASP A 68 -9.80 -9.23 -20.89
CA ASP A 68 -10.67 -10.18 -21.58
C ASP A 68 -12.11 -9.66 -21.75
N SER A 69 -12.64 -8.96 -20.75
CA SER A 69 -14.05 -8.57 -20.70
C SER A 69 -14.35 -7.17 -21.26
N CYS A 70 -13.37 -6.28 -21.29
CA CYS A 70 -13.55 -4.85 -21.57
C CYS A 70 -12.87 -4.38 -22.88
N SER A 71 -12.73 -5.25 -23.88
CA SER A 71 -12.07 -4.93 -25.16
C SER A 71 -12.69 -3.72 -25.87
N LYS A 72 -14.03 -3.60 -25.86
CA LYS A 72 -14.75 -2.47 -26.46
C LYS A 72 -14.51 -1.13 -25.75
N GLU A 73 -14.34 -1.20 -24.44
CA GLU A 73 -14.02 -0.05 -23.60
C GLU A 73 -12.60 0.44 -23.88
N PHE A 74 -11.63 -0.47 -24.00
CA PHE A 74 -10.27 -0.13 -24.42
C PHE A 74 -10.21 0.49 -25.82
N GLU A 75 -10.98 -0.02 -26.77
CA GLU A 75 -11.11 0.58 -28.12
C GLU A 75 -11.63 2.04 -28.05
N LYS A 76 -12.68 2.28 -27.23
CA LYS A 76 -13.23 3.64 -27.05
C LYS A 76 -12.22 4.58 -26.39
N LEU A 77 -11.48 4.11 -25.39
CA LEU A 77 -10.42 4.87 -24.71
C LEU A 77 -9.18 5.05 -25.59
N LYS A 78 -9.06 4.32 -26.69
CA LYS A 78 -7.85 4.26 -27.56
C LYS A 78 -6.61 3.87 -26.73
N ARG A 79 -6.76 2.92 -25.85
CA ARG A 79 -5.74 2.39 -24.96
C ARG A 79 -5.59 0.88 -25.16
N ALA A 80 -4.41 0.37 -24.85
CA ALA A 80 -4.19 -1.07 -24.72
C ALA A 80 -4.32 -1.49 -23.25
N PRO A 81 -4.73 -2.75 -22.96
CA PRO A 81 -4.63 -3.29 -21.61
C PRO A 81 -3.20 -3.20 -21.07
N VAL A 82 -3.06 -2.96 -19.75
CA VAL A 82 -1.77 -2.93 -19.10
C VAL A 82 -1.10 -4.31 -19.14
N GLU A 83 0.18 -4.35 -19.47
CA GLU A 83 0.96 -5.57 -19.37
C GLU A 83 1.31 -5.89 -17.92
N VAL A 84 0.96 -7.09 -17.47
CA VAL A 84 1.27 -7.55 -16.12
C VAL A 84 2.27 -8.70 -16.20
N PRO A 85 3.51 -8.53 -15.70
CA PRO A 85 4.53 -9.58 -15.75
C PRO A 85 4.14 -10.78 -14.90
N GLY A 86 4.70 -11.95 -15.23
CA GLY A 86 4.46 -13.18 -14.47
C GLY A 86 4.93 -13.12 -13.02
N ARG A 87 5.91 -12.25 -12.72
CA ARG A 87 6.42 -11.95 -11.38
C ARG A 87 6.83 -10.47 -11.33
N PHE A 88 6.54 -9.83 -10.19
CA PHE A 88 6.96 -8.44 -9.94
C PHE A 88 8.35 -8.40 -9.33
N ASP A 89 9.18 -7.46 -9.78
CA ASP A 89 10.49 -7.23 -9.19
C ASP A 89 10.35 -6.79 -7.73
N ARG A 90 11.33 -7.14 -6.91
CA ARG A 90 11.39 -6.79 -5.49
C ARG A 90 12.68 -6.04 -5.21
N LEU A 91 12.55 -4.75 -4.94
CA LEU A 91 13.65 -3.86 -4.62
C LEU A 91 13.63 -3.56 -3.12
N THR A 92 14.73 -3.73 -2.42
CA THR A 92 14.81 -3.23 -1.05
C THR A 92 14.89 -1.71 -1.05
N TYR A 93 14.32 -1.05 -0.05
CA TYR A 93 14.39 0.40 0.11
C TYR A 93 15.85 0.91 0.05
N GLY A 94 16.78 0.18 0.68
CA GLY A 94 18.21 0.54 0.61
C GLY A 94 18.79 0.47 -0.79
N ALA A 95 18.33 -0.45 -1.65
CA ALA A 95 18.73 -0.52 -3.05
C ALA A 95 18.15 0.65 -3.86
N VAL A 96 16.88 0.99 -3.61
CA VAL A 96 16.19 2.12 -4.23
C VAL A 96 16.90 3.44 -3.92
N ILE A 97 17.22 3.72 -2.64
CA ILE A 97 17.95 4.92 -2.25
C ILE A 97 19.32 4.99 -2.97
N LYS A 98 20.06 3.88 -3.03
CA LYS A 98 21.34 3.81 -3.74
C LYS A 98 21.20 4.03 -5.25
N GLU A 99 20.11 3.59 -5.85
CA GLU A 99 19.85 3.80 -7.27
C GLU A 99 19.55 5.25 -7.57
N ILE A 100 18.64 5.87 -6.80
CA ILE A 100 18.27 7.29 -6.98
C ILE A 100 19.48 8.20 -6.77
N THR A 101 20.26 8.00 -5.69
CA THR A 101 21.43 8.83 -5.38
C THR A 101 22.54 8.80 -6.43
N LYS A 102 22.59 7.79 -7.30
CA LYS A 102 23.50 7.79 -8.45
C LYS A 102 23.13 8.79 -9.54
N ARG A 103 21.89 9.21 -9.58
CA ARG A 103 21.32 10.04 -10.66
C ARG A 103 20.87 11.40 -10.18
N ARG A 104 20.56 11.51 -8.89
CA ARG A 104 20.02 12.71 -8.27
C ARG A 104 20.47 12.81 -6.81
N ASP A 105 20.87 14.02 -6.41
CA ASP A 105 21.17 14.34 -5.01
C ASP A 105 19.86 14.68 -4.25
N GLY A 106 19.89 14.57 -2.93
CA GLY A 106 18.88 15.10 -2.04
C GLY A 106 18.02 14.07 -1.32
N ILE A 107 18.01 12.79 -1.75
CA ILE A 107 17.32 11.73 -1.01
C ILE A 107 18.27 11.06 -0.01
N ALA A 108 17.80 10.84 1.21
CA ALA A 108 18.54 10.17 2.28
C ALA A 108 17.76 8.99 2.85
N TRP A 109 18.42 8.17 3.65
CA TRP A 109 17.76 7.09 4.37
C TRP A 109 16.69 7.63 5.32
N GLY A 110 15.45 7.18 5.14
CA GLY A 110 14.29 7.58 5.92
C GLY A 110 13.33 8.49 5.16
N ASP A 111 13.75 9.02 4.01
CA ASP A 111 12.90 9.85 3.15
C ASP A 111 11.87 9.00 2.39
N ASP A 112 10.77 9.61 2.01
CA ASP A 112 9.77 8.97 1.18
C ASP A 112 10.18 8.99 -0.30
N VAL A 113 9.91 7.90 -1.04
CA VAL A 113 10.21 7.78 -2.47
C VAL A 113 9.01 8.28 -3.28
N THR A 114 8.82 9.59 -3.28
CA THR A 114 7.68 10.25 -3.94
C THR A 114 8.14 11.41 -4.84
N GLY A 115 7.21 11.98 -5.59
CA GLY A 115 7.49 13.12 -6.47
C GLY A 115 8.67 12.86 -7.41
N PRO A 116 9.65 13.79 -7.47
CA PRO A 116 10.78 13.67 -8.39
C PRO A 116 11.65 12.43 -8.19
N ASP A 117 11.73 11.90 -6.96
CA ASP A 117 12.52 10.69 -6.67
C ASP A 117 11.82 9.43 -7.19
N GLY A 118 10.49 9.37 -7.03
CA GLY A 118 9.65 8.32 -7.63
C GLY A 118 9.67 8.37 -9.17
N GLU A 119 9.65 9.56 -9.77
CA GLU A 119 9.76 9.73 -11.23
C GLU A 119 11.12 9.29 -11.76
N GLU A 120 12.19 9.56 -11.01
CA GLU A 120 13.53 9.10 -11.39
C GLU A 120 13.63 7.57 -11.35
N LEU A 121 13.08 6.93 -10.31
CA LEU A 121 13.04 5.47 -10.18
C LEU A 121 12.21 4.83 -11.30
N ALA A 122 11.07 5.44 -11.66
CA ALA A 122 10.18 4.97 -12.72
C ALA A 122 10.84 4.87 -14.11
N LYS A 123 11.90 5.64 -14.37
CA LYS A 123 12.65 5.52 -15.63
C LYS A 123 13.30 4.14 -15.80
N SER A 124 13.68 3.49 -14.72
CA SER A 124 14.23 2.13 -14.73
C SER A 124 13.19 1.05 -14.45
N HIS A 125 12.14 1.42 -13.73
CA HIS A 125 11.09 0.51 -13.28
C HIS A 125 9.69 1.06 -13.68
N PRO A 126 9.36 1.06 -14.99
CA PRO A 126 8.11 1.67 -15.47
C PRO A 126 6.86 0.83 -15.19
N GLY A 127 6.99 -0.48 -14.96
CA GLY A 127 5.90 -1.43 -14.70
C GLY A 127 5.65 -1.68 -13.22
N PHE A 128 5.12 -2.87 -12.91
CA PHE A 128 4.84 -3.30 -11.53
C PHE A 128 6.11 -3.78 -10.82
N TYR A 129 6.36 -3.27 -9.62
CA TYR A 129 7.44 -3.72 -8.73
C TYR A 129 7.10 -3.43 -7.28
N PHE A 130 7.75 -4.13 -6.36
CA PHE A 130 7.66 -3.86 -4.93
C PHE A 130 8.89 -3.11 -4.44
N ILE A 131 8.68 -2.14 -3.56
CA ILE A 131 9.72 -1.61 -2.68
C ILE A 131 9.50 -2.26 -1.32
N THR A 132 10.49 -3.01 -0.84
CA THR A 132 10.40 -3.76 0.43
C THR A 132 11.36 -3.18 1.46
N ASP A 133 11.21 -3.61 2.72
CA ASP A 133 12.21 -3.34 3.74
C ASP A 133 12.40 -1.84 4.04
N TRP A 134 11.27 -1.16 4.15
CA TRP A 134 11.24 0.27 4.49
C TRP A 134 11.79 0.55 5.89
N PRO A 135 12.31 1.76 6.16
CA PRO A 135 12.68 2.17 7.51
C PRO A 135 11.49 2.03 8.47
N THR A 136 11.73 1.43 9.62
CA THR A 136 10.70 1.25 10.65
C THR A 136 10.07 2.56 11.12
N SER A 137 10.84 3.66 11.09
CA SER A 137 10.38 5.00 11.47
C SER A 137 9.38 5.60 10.49
N SER A 138 9.41 5.22 9.21
CA SER A 138 8.50 5.74 8.17
C SER A 138 7.20 4.94 8.07
N LYS A 139 7.11 3.78 8.71
CA LYS A 139 5.90 2.92 8.65
C LYS A 139 5.07 3.02 9.94
N PRO A 140 3.74 2.84 9.85
CA PRO A 140 2.83 2.93 10.99
C PRO A 140 3.20 2.00 12.15
N PHE A 141 2.68 2.29 13.35
CA PHE A 141 3.00 1.59 14.59
C PHE A 141 2.71 0.09 14.56
N TYR A 142 1.72 -0.33 13.79
CA TYR A 142 1.30 -1.73 13.67
C TYR A 142 2.21 -2.57 12.75
N ILE A 143 3.11 -1.96 11.98
CA ILE A 143 4.06 -2.69 11.13
C ILE A 143 5.23 -3.23 11.97
N LYS A 144 5.52 -4.50 11.76
CA LYS A 144 6.55 -5.24 12.51
C LYS A 144 7.97 -4.85 12.06
N PRO A 145 8.84 -4.43 12.99
CA PRO A 145 10.28 -4.32 12.72
C PRO A 145 10.90 -5.69 12.48
N LYS A 146 11.91 -5.79 11.61
CA LYS A 146 12.70 -7.01 11.45
C LYS A 146 13.45 -7.33 12.74
N THR A 147 13.48 -8.60 13.13
CA THR A 147 14.15 -9.03 14.36
C THR A 147 15.66 -8.81 14.28
N ALA A 148 16.29 -9.13 13.14
CA ALA A 148 17.73 -9.01 12.96
C ALA A 148 18.19 -7.55 12.75
N GLU A 149 17.32 -6.68 12.25
CA GLU A 149 17.61 -5.28 11.94
C GLU A 149 16.41 -4.39 12.27
N PRO A 150 16.18 -4.01 13.53
CA PRO A 150 14.96 -3.32 13.97
C PRO A 150 14.75 -1.92 13.36
N LYS A 151 15.75 -1.34 12.70
CA LYS A 151 15.61 -0.09 11.93
C LYS A 151 14.87 -0.29 10.60
N VAL A 152 14.75 -1.53 10.16
CA VAL A 152 14.07 -1.95 8.93
C VAL A 152 12.81 -2.73 9.30
N SER A 153 11.73 -2.53 8.57
CA SER A 153 10.45 -3.19 8.82
C SER A 153 10.16 -4.31 7.81
N GLU A 154 9.32 -5.25 8.21
CA GLU A 154 8.73 -6.27 7.34
C GLU A 154 7.55 -5.65 6.59
N SER A 155 7.85 -4.71 5.67
CA SER A 155 6.85 -3.96 4.93
C SER A 155 7.17 -3.88 3.44
N PHE A 156 6.17 -3.53 2.67
CA PHE A 156 6.29 -3.30 1.24
C PHE A 156 5.31 -2.23 0.76
N ASP A 157 5.64 -1.62 -0.37
CA ASP A 157 4.71 -0.86 -1.20
C ASP A 157 4.74 -1.44 -2.61
N LEU A 158 3.56 -1.63 -3.23
CA LEU A 158 3.42 -2.00 -4.63
C LEU A 158 3.38 -0.73 -5.46
N MET A 159 4.27 -0.65 -6.41
CA MET A 159 4.41 0.47 -7.34
C MET A 159 4.02 0.06 -8.77
N HIS A 160 3.53 1.01 -9.54
CA HIS A 160 3.52 0.96 -11.01
C HIS A 160 4.13 2.26 -11.52
N GLY A 161 5.33 2.18 -12.09
CA GLY A 161 6.12 3.38 -12.34
C GLY A 161 6.33 4.20 -11.06
N SER A 162 5.92 5.48 -11.06
CA SER A 162 5.98 6.39 -9.90
C SER A 162 4.71 6.40 -9.05
N LEU A 163 3.73 5.53 -9.33
CA LEU A 163 2.46 5.47 -8.63
C LEU A 163 2.45 4.33 -7.61
N GLU A 164 2.32 4.66 -6.33
CA GLU A 164 2.06 3.69 -5.27
C GLU A 164 0.60 3.22 -5.35
N LEU A 165 0.39 1.92 -5.54
CA LEU A 165 -0.92 1.28 -5.62
C LEU A 165 -1.39 0.74 -4.28
N ALA A 166 -0.49 0.09 -3.55
CA ALA A 166 -0.81 -0.56 -2.29
C ALA A 166 0.37 -0.47 -1.32
N SER A 167 0.06 -0.48 -0.03
CA SER A 167 1.03 -0.58 1.06
C SER A 167 0.62 -1.66 2.04
N GLY A 168 1.59 -2.43 2.55
CA GLY A 168 1.33 -3.54 3.45
C GLY A 168 2.55 -4.02 4.23
N GLY A 169 2.36 -5.10 4.98
CA GLY A 169 3.44 -5.73 5.75
C GLY A 169 2.96 -6.70 6.81
N THR A 170 3.92 -7.35 7.46
CA THR A 170 3.70 -8.14 8.66
C THR A 170 3.32 -7.24 9.83
N ARG A 171 2.40 -7.69 10.66
CA ARG A 171 1.92 -6.91 11.81
C ARG A 171 2.67 -7.26 13.10
N VAL A 172 2.67 -6.32 14.01
CA VAL A 172 3.14 -6.56 15.39
C VAL A 172 2.09 -7.42 16.10
N THR A 173 2.51 -8.54 16.70
CA THR A 173 1.60 -9.48 17.38
C THR A 173 1.78 -9.52 18.90
N SER A 174 2.71 -8.73 19.44
CA SER A 174 2.95 -8.61 20.88
C SER A 174 2.37 -7.28 21.40
N LYS A 175 1.47 -7.34 22.38
CA LYS A 175 0.91 -6.16 23.06
C LYS A 175 2.00 -5.20 23.55
N SER A 176 3.05 -5.75 24.19
CA SER A 176 4.16 -4.93 24.71
C SER A 176 4.97 -4.24 23.60
N ALA A 177 5.21 -4.95 22.49
CA ALA A 177 5.88 -4.38 21.32
C ALA A 177 5.01 -3.31 20.64
N LEU A 178 3.69 -3.52 20.55
CA LEU A 178 2.75 -2.55 19.98
C LEU A 178 2.69 -1.27 20.84
N VAL A 179 2.61 -1.41 22.18
CA VAL A 179 2.67 -0.27 23.11
C VAL A 179 3.97 0.51 22.96
N LYS A 180 5.10 -0.20 22.78
CA LYS A 180 6.40 0.45 22.52
C LYS A 180 6.34 1.25 21.21
N ARG A 181 5.86 0.66 20.12
CA ARG A 181 5.74 1.32 18.81
C ARG A 181 4.83 2.56 18.86
N LEU A 182 3.69 2.49 19.57
CA LEU A 182 2.82 3.65 19.80
C LEU A 182 3.59 4.80 20.49
N LYS A 183 4.33 4.50 21.57
CA LYS A 183 5.13 5.49 22.28
C LYS A 183 6.26 6.07 21.43
N ASP A 184 6.94 5.24 20.63
CA ASP A 184 8.00 5.69 19.71
C ASP A 184 7.45 6.71 18.69
N GLN A 185 6.17 6.57 18.28
CA GLN A 185 5.46 7.51 17.41
C GLN A 185 4.71 8.61 18.15
N LYS A 186 4.96 8.80 19.46
CA LYS A 186 4.32 9.81 20.33
C LYS A 186 2.79 9.69 20.41
N LEU A 187 2.26 8.50 20.15
CA LEU A 187 0.84 8.19 20.32
C LEU A 187 0.58 7.72 21.74
N LYS A 188 -0.61 8.04 22.25
CA LYS A 188 -1.04 7.63 23.60
C LYS A 188 -1.65 6.23 23.55
N PRO A 189 -1.06 5.20 24.20
CA PRO A 189 -1.61 3.84 24.19
C PRO A 189 -3.06 3.74 24.64
N GLN A 190 -3.49 4.62 25.57
CA GLN A 190 -4.86 4.65 26.09
C GLN A 190 -5.91 4.93 24.99
N ALA A 191 -5.54 5.64 23.91
CA ALA A 191 -6.43 5.87 22.78
C ALA A 191 -6.66 4.60 21.93
N PHE A 192 -5.87 3.54 22.14
CA PHE A 192 -5.92 2.28 21.42
C PHE A 192 -6.22 1.09 22.35
N GLU A 193 -6.77 1.34 23.54
CA GLU A 193 -6.97 0.33 24.58
C GLU A 193 -7.83 -0.84 24.05
N TYR A 194 -8.94 -0.56 23.36
CA TYR A 194 -9.80 -1.57 22.77
C TYR A 194 -9.06 -2.51 21.81
N HIS A 195 -8.13 -1.99 21.01
CA HIS A 195 -7.32 -2.78 20.09
C HIS A 195 -6.22 -3.54 20.85
N LEU A 196 -5.58 -2.90 21.83
CA LEU A 196 -4.55 -3.55 22.65
C LEU A 196 -5.10 -4.73 23.47
N ASP A 197 -6.35 -4.67 23.89
CA ASP A 197 -6.99 -5.75 24.65
C ASP A 197 -7.23 -6.99 23.79
N ALA A 198 -7.43 -6.84 22.49
CA ALA A 198 -7.55 -7.98 21.58
C ALA A 198 -6.30 -8.90 21.61
N PHE A 199 -5.12 -8.33 21.85
CA PHE A 199 -3.86 -9.09 21.93
C PHE A 199 -3.77 -10.03 23.14
N ASP A 200 -4.54 -9.77 24.20
CA ASP A 200 -4.59 -10.64 25.40
C ASP A 200 -5.36 -11.94 25.11
N TYR A 201 -6.13 -11.99 24.02
CA TYR A 201 -6.88 -13.19 23.60
C TYR A 201 -6.13 -14.07 22.58
N GLY A 202 -4.89 -13.73 22.24
CA GLY A 202 -4.03 -14.56 21.39
C GLY A 202 -4.00 -14.15 19.94
N MET A 203 -3.60 -12.91 19.65
CA MET A 203 -3.39 -12.42 18.28
C MET A 203 -2.44 -13.32 17.50
N PRO A 204 -2.87 -13.95 16.38
CA PRO A 204 -2.00 -14.78 15.56
C PRO A 204 -0.96 -13.93 14.81
N PRO A 205 0.15 -14.50 14.34
CA PRO A 205 0.97 -13.86 13.30
C PRO A 205 0.09 -13.56 12.11
N HIS A 206 0.17 -12.34 11.56
CA HIS A 206 -0.65 -11.95 10.42
C HIS A 206 0.03 -10.86 9.60
N ALA A 207 -0.43 -10.70 8.37
CA ALA A 207 0.01 -9.68 7.44
C ALA A 207 -1.14 -9.24 6.54
N GLY A 208 -1.05 -8.04 6.00
CA GLY A 208 -2.07 -7.52 5.11
C GLY A 208 -1.63 -6.28 4.36
N PHE A 209 -2.54 -5.78 3.53
CA PHE A 209 -2.34 -4.56 2.76
C PHE A 209 -3.63 -3.77 2.58
N GLY A 210 -3.48 -2.51 2.18
CA GLY A 210 -4.53 -1.68 1.59
C GLY A 210 -4.13 -1.32 0.15
N LEU A 211 -5.04 -1.51 -0.80
CA LEU A 211 -4.90 -1.20 -2.22
C LEU A 211 -5.91 -0.12 -2.61
N GLY A 212 -5.45 0.97 -3.19
CA GLY A 212 -6.33 2.04 -3.70
C GLY A 212 -6.96 1.65 -5.03
N LEU A 213 -8.31 1.50 -5.04
CA LEU A 213 -9.02 1.09 -6.26
C LEU A 213 -8.86 2.12 -7.38
N GLU A 214 -8.95 3.41 -7.10
CA GLU A 214 -8.82 4.45 -8.12
C GLU A 214 -7.42 4.46 -8.73
N ARG A 215 -6.37 4.23 -7.94
CA ARG A 215 -5.00 4.13 -8.46
C ARG A 215 -4.80 2.87 -9.30
N LEU A 216 -5.43 1.75 -8.93
CA LEU A 216 -5.47 0.56 -9.76
C LEU A 216 -6.20 0.85 -11.08
N MET A 217 -7.34 1.55 -11.04
CA MET A 217 -8.07 1.97 -12.26
C MET A 217 -7.26 2.90 -13.15
N MET A 218 -6.51 3.85 -12.59
CA MET A 218 -5.55 4.67 -13.37
C MET A 218 -4.56 3.79 -14.13
N THR A 219 -3.99 2.79 -13.44
CA THR A 219 -3.02 1.86 -14.04
C THR A 219 -3.67 1.01 -15.15
N LEU A 220 -4.86 0.45 -14.90
CA LEU A 220 -5.55 -0.41 -15.87
C LEU A 220 -6.02 0.34 -17.12
N THR A 221 -6.43 1.61 -16.97
CA THR A 221 -6.95 2.43 -18.07
C THR A 221 -5.88 3.32 -18.73
N GLY A 222 -4.71 3.45 -18.10
CA GLY A 222 -3.65 4.35 -18.53
C GLY A 222 -3.99 5.84 -18.31
N GLU A 223 -4.94 6.16 -17.41
CA GLU A 223 -5.27 7.54 -17.06
C GLU A 223 -4.27 8.11 -16.05
N GLU A 224 -3.87 9.37 -16.27
CA GLU A 224 -2.86 10.04 -15.44
C GLU A 224 -3.47 10.82 -14.27
N ASN A 225 -4.78 11.09 -14.32
CA ASN A 225 -5.49 11.87 -13.31
C ASN A 225 -6.56 11.00 -12.63
N ILE A 226 -6.44 10.81 -11.33
CA ILE A 226 -7.36 10.02 -10.50
C ILE A 226 -8.83 10.46 -10.63
N ARG A 227 -9.08 11.71 -11.02
CA ARG A 227 -10.44 12.25 -11.21
C ARG A 227 -11.12 11.71 -12.47
N GLU A 228 -10.37 11.22 -13.42
CA GLU A 228 -10.91 10.64 -14.67
C GLU A 228 -11.41 9.19 -14.46
N VAL A 229 -11.01 8.55 -13.36
CA VAL A 229 -11.42 7.18 -13.01
C VAL A 229 -12.47 7.13 -11.88
N THR A 230 -12.99 8.28 -11.48
CA THR A 230 -14.00 8.41 -10.41
C THR A 230 -15.15 9.28 -10.88
N LEU A 231 -16.40 8.76 -10.81
CA LEU A 231 -17.59 9.50 -11.26
C LEU A 231 -17.81 10.81 -10.49
N PHE A 232 -17.62 10.80 -9.18
CA PHE A 232 -17.84 11.95 -8.30
C PHE A 232 -16.60 12.16 -7.41
N PRO A 233 -15.48 12.65 -8.00
CA PRO A 233 -14.25 12.83 -7.26
C PRO A 233 -14.41 13.90 -6.19
N ARG A 234 -14.06 13.56 -4.94
CA ARG A 234 -14.04 14.47 -3.80
C ARG A 234 -12.61 14.78 -3.40
N ASP A 235 -12.30 16.06 -3.38
CA ASP A 235 -11.00 16.57 -2.97
C ASP A 235 -11.17 17.81 -2.07
N LYS A 236 -10.04 18.42 -1.68
CA LYS A 236 -10.02 19.62 -0.82
C LYS A 236 -10.94 20.76 -1.31
N LEU A 237 -11.17 20.87 -2.61
CA LEU A 237 -11.93 21.97 -3.25
C LEU A 237 -13.32 21.52 -3.73
N ARG A 238 -13.58 20.22 -3.82
CA ARG A 238 -14.82 19.67 -4.36
C ARG A 238 -15.38 18.61 -3.41
N LEU A 239 -16.51 18.92 -2.78
CA LEU A 239 -17.25 18.01 -1.87
C LEU A 239 -18.61 17.58 -2.44
N VAL A 240 -19.09 18.26 -3.46
CA VAL A 240 -20.38 17.98 -4.11
C VAL A 240 -20.17 17.72 -5.60
N PRO A 241 -21.08 17.00 -6.26
CA PRO A 241 -21.03 16.77 -7.71
C PRO A 241 -20.94 18.04 -8.52
#